data_e3c5c6b0c8e14eb4e15d8532882ee791
#
_entry.id   e3c5c6b0c8e14eb4e15d8532882ee791
#
_cell.length_a   1.000
_cell.length_b   1.000
_cell.length_c   1.000
_cell.angle_alpha   90.00
_cell.angle_beta   90.00
_cell.angle_gamma   90.00
#
_symmetry.space_group_name_H-M   'P 1'
#
loop_
_entity.id
_entity.type
_entity.pdbx_description
1 polymer ?
#
loop_
_entity_poly.entity_id
_entity_poly.type
_entity_poly.pdbx_seq_one_letter_code
_entity_poly.pdbx_strand_id
1 'polypeptide(L)'
;MVEFHRSPDGVALHGREGLWLPYPVEYKKGSDKTQEADEVQLCAQALCLEEMLCCTIPEGSLFYGEPRRRTRVVLDESLRARTLSLLAELLENQARGHTPSVRAHKGCNACSLKDVCVPRLSRTGSVHAYMHARIAEDSP
;
A
#
# COMPACT_ATOMS: atom_id res chain seq x y z
N MET A 1 10.92 8.56 3.22
CA MET A 1 12.28 9.10 3.51
C MET A 1 13.24 7.92 3.57
N VAL A 2 14.51 8.09 3.18
CA VAL A 2 15.53 7.05 3.31
C VAL A 2 16.70 7.59 4.11
N GLU A 3 17.07 6.89 5.16
CA GLU A 3 18.30 7.11 5.93
C GLU A 3 19.37 6.16 5.39
N PHE A 4 20.65 6.53 5.54
CA PHE A 4 21.77 5.68 5.14
C PHE A 4 22.69 5.47 6.33
N HIS A 5 22.84 4.22 6.74
CA HIS A 5 23.66 3.84 7.88
C HIS A 5 24.96 3.19 7.40
N ARG A 6 26.09 3.54 8.01
CA ARG A 6 27.37 2.86 7.70
C ARG A 6 27.26 1.38 8.05
N SER A 7 27.53 0.52 7.08
CA SER A 7 27.48 -0.94 7.26
C SER A 7 28.41 -1.64 6.28
N PRO A 8 29.11 -2.71 6.69
CA PRO A 8 29.89 -3.54 5.77
C PRO A 8 29.02 -4.22 4.70
N ASP A 9 27.73 -4.45 4.99
CA ASP A 9 26.77 -5.08 4.09
C ASP A 9 26.07 -4.06 3.18
N GLY A 10 26.51 -2.81 3.22
CA GLY A 10 25.94 -1.72 2.43
C GLY A 10 26.54 -1.58 1.05
N VAL A 11 26.18 -0.52 0.34
CA VAL A 11 26.64 -0.17 -1.00
C VAL A 11 27.46 1.12 -0.99
N ALA A 12 28.32 1.27 -1.98
CA ALA A 12 29.06 2.52 -2.19
C ALA A 12 28.12 3.60 -2.74
N LEU A 13 28.12 4.76 -2.11
CA LEU A 13 27.37 5.92 -2.59
C LEU A 13 28.30 6.92 -3.27
N HIS A 14 27.86 7.49 -4.39
CA HIS A 14 28.64 8.52 -5.08
C HIS A 14 28.94 9.71 -4.16
N GLY A 15 30.21 10.10 -4.07
CA GLY A 15 30.65 11.24 -3.26
C GLY A 15 30.70 10.98 -1.75
N ARG A 16 30.58 9.72 -1.30
CA ARG A 16 30.69 9.36 0.12
C ARG A 16 31.65 8.19 0.30
N GLU A 17 32.51 8.31 1.31
CA GLU A 17 33.44 7.24 1.69
C GLU A 17 32.73 6.15 2.49
N GLY A 18 33.10 4.88 2.22
CA GLY A 18 32.60 3.69 2.91
C GLY A 18 31.34 3.10 2.25
N LEU A 19 30.81 2.06 2.91
CA LEU A 19 29.61 1.37 2.49
C LEU A 19 28.42 1.80 3.37
N TRP A 20 27.26 1.92 2.75
CA TRP A 20 26.07 2.47 3.37
C TRP A 20 24.87 1.57 3.08
N LEU A 21 24.16 1.18 4.13
CA LEU A 21 22.91 0.43 4.02
C LEU A 21 21.74 1.41 4.04
N PRO A 22 20.87 1.38 3.01
CA PRO A 22 19.64 2.17 3.02
C PRO A 22 18.68 1.65 4.08
N TYR A 23 18.04 2.58 4.78
CA TYR A 23 17.06 2.30 5.81
C TYR A 23 15.78 3.12 5.51
N PRO A 24 14.75 2.52 4.96
CA PRO A 24 13.52 3.21 4.61
C PRO A 24 12.73 3.60 5.87
N VAL A 25 12.22 4.83 5.88
CA VAL A 25 11.36 5.36 6.94
C VAL A 25 10.10 5.92 6.30
N GLU A 26 8.98 5.29 6.58
CA GLU A 26 7.67 5.76 6.14
C GLU A 26 7.03 6.64 7.20
N TYR A 27 6.66 7.86 6.82
CA TYR A 27 6.00 8.80 7.71
C TYR A 27 4.48 8.62 7.66
N LYS A 28 3.85 8.46 8.83
CA LYS A 28 2.40 8.34 8.99
C LYS A 28 1.85 9.49 9.82
N LYS A 29 0.82 10.14 9.29
CA LYS A 29 0.05 11.13 10.03
C LYS A 29 -0.96 10.41 10.92
N GLY A 30 -0.95 10.69 12.22
CA GLY A 30 -1.92 10.13 13.17
C GLY A 30 -1.30 9.25 14.23
N SER A 31 -2.16 8.46 14.91
CA SER A 31 -1.80 7.61 16.03
C SER A 31 -1.16 6.29 15.60
N ASP A 32 -0.38 5.72 16.53
CA ASP A 32 0.31 4.43 16.39
C ASP A 32 -0.70 3.26 16.32
N LYS A 33 -1.25 3.05 15.14
CA LYS A 33 -2.03 1.85 14.82
C LYS A 33 -1.35 1.19 13.62
N THR A 34 -0.31 0.41 13.90
CA THR A 34 0.36 -0.36 12.87
C THR A 34 -0.68 -1.21 12.13
N GLN A 35 -0.83 -0.96 10.84
CA GLN A 35 -1.72 -1.71 9.98
C GLN A 35 -0.87 -2.52 9.00
N GLU A 36 -1.30 -3.71 8.66
CA GLU A 36 -0.65 -4.55 7.64
C GLU A 36 -0.33 -3.75 6.36
N ALA A 37 -1.25 -2.86 5.96
CA ALA A 37 -1.06 -1.99 4.79
C ALA A 37 0.16 -1.07 4.90
N ASP A 38 0.49 -0.59 6.11
CA ASP A 38 1.65 0.29 6.35
C ASP A 38 2.95 -0.50 6.22
N GLU A 39 2.99 -1.74 6.72
CA GLU A 39 4.15 -2.62 6.61
C GLU A 39 4.37 -3.08 5.17
N VAL A 40 3.31 -3.43 4.45
CA VAL A 40 3.36 -3.75 3.02
C VAL A 40 3.88 -2.58 2.19
N GLN A 41 3.43 -1.35 2.47
CA GLN A 41 3.92 -0.15 1.80
C GLN A 41 5.41 0.06 2.03
N LEU A 42 5.88 -0.08 3.29
CA LEU A 42 7.29 0.04 3.64
C LEU A 42 8.13 -1.05 2.95
N CYS A 43 7.62 -2.28 2.93
CA CYS A 43 8.27 -3.40 2.26
C CYS A 43 8.38 -3.19 0.74
N ALA A 44 7.34 -2.69 0.09
CA ALA A 44 7.38 -2.36 -1.34
C ALA A 44 8.43 -1.27 -1.64
N GLN A 45 8.56 -0.24 -0.79
CA GLN A 45 9.60 0.77 -0.92
C GLN A 45 11.00 0.18 -0.77
N ALA A 46 11.18 -0.75 0.19
CA ALA A 46 12.45 -1.44 0.39
C ALA A 46 12.83 -2.29 -0.83
N LEU A 47 11.90 -3.06 -1.39
CA LEU A 47 12.13 -3.86 -2.61
C LEU A 47 12.58 -3.01 -3.79
N CYS A 48 11.97 -1.83 -4.00
CA CYS A 48 12.41 -0.89 -5.02
C CYS A 48 13.84 -0.38 -4.77
N LEU A 49 14.18 -0.06 -3.52
CA LEU A 49 15.53 0.39 -3.17
C LEU A 49 16.57 -0.72 -3.34
N GLU A 50 16.23 -1.96 -3.00
CA GLU A 50 17.09 -3.13 -3.19
C GLU A 50 17.41 -3.35 -4.68
N GLU A 51 16.40 -3.25 -5.55
CA GLU A 51 16.59 -3.33 -6.99
C GLU A 51 17.48 -2.20 -7.52
N MET A 52 17.22 -0.95 -7.10
CA MET A 52 17.97 0.23 -7.55
C MET A 52 19.43 0.22 -7.09
N LEU A 53 19.72 -0.30 -5.90
CA LEU A 53 21.02 -0.22 -5.23
C LEU A 53 21.76 -1.57 -5.20
N CYS A 54 21.15 -2.65 -5.69
CA CYS A 54 21.71 -4.01 -5.68
C CYS A 54 22.15 -4.44 -4.26
N CYS A 55 21.30 -4.24 -3.26
CA CYS A 55 21.57 -4.60 -1.86
C CYS A 55 20.34 -5.29 -1.24
N THR A 56 20.50 -5.80 -0.01
CA THR A 56 19.39 -6.34 0.77
C THR A 56 19.11 -5.45 1.96
N ILE A 57 17.85 -5.09 2.16
CA ILE A 57 17.40 -4.21 3.26
C ILE A 57 16.62 -5.07 4.26
N PRO A 58 17.19 -5.41 5.43
CA PRO A 58 16.56 -6.34 6.38
C PRO A 58 15.41 -5.72 7.17
N GLU A 59 15.39 -4.39 7.27
CA GLU A 59 14.43 -3.68 8.12
C GLU A 59 14.24 -2.22 7.69
N GLY A 60 13.16 -1.62 8.19
CA GLY A 60 12.86 -0.22 8.08
C GLY A 60 12.04 0.26 9.27
N SER A 61 11.43 1.42 9.19
CA SER A 61 10.55 1.89 10.25
C SER A 61 9.36 2.70 9.76
N LEU A 62 8.29 2.64 10.54
CA LEU A 62 7.14 3.52 10.46
C LEU A 62 7.32 4.64 11.49
N PHE A 63 7.18 5.89 11.09
CA PHE A 63 7.23 7.03 12.00
C PHE A 63 5.85 7.67 12.11
N TYR A 64 5.27 7.62 13.29
CA TYR A 64 3.96 8.21 13.60
C TYR A 64 4.14 9.62 14.17
N GLY A 65 3.60 10.62 13.48
CA GLY A 65 3.84 12.03 13.77
C GLY A 65 3.19 12.53 15.07
N GLU A 66 2.01 12.02 15.44
CA GLU A 66 1.33 12.45 16.67
C GLU A 66 2.04 12.01 17.95
N PRO A 67 2.35 10.70 18.14
CA PRO A 67 3.11 10.26 19.32
C PRO A 67 4.62 10.49 19.15
N ARG A 68 5.09 10.96 17.97
CA ARG A 68 6.52 11.08 17.61
C ARG A 68 7.27 9.77 17.86
N ARG A 69 6.63 8.66 17.52
CA ARG A 69 7.15 7.32 17.77
C ARG A 69 7.60 6.66 16.48
N ARG A 70 8.74 6.00 16.56
CA ARG A 70 9.27 5.15 15.50
C ARG A 70 9.02 3.68 15.87
N THR A 71 8.38 2.94 14.98
CA THR A 71 8.15 1.50 15.11
C THR A 71 9.00 0.79 14.07
N ARG A 72 9.90 -0.09 14.53
CA ARG A 72 10.75 -0.92 13.68
C ARG A 72 9.90 -2.00 13.01
N VAL A 73 10.14 -2.24 11.72
CA VAL A 73 9.53 -3.30 10.93
C VAL A 73 10.64 -4.16 10.33
N VAL A 74 10.60 -5.46 10.62
CA VAL A 74 11.49 -6.45 10.02
C VAL A 74 10.90 -6.87 8.68
N LEU A 75 11.69 -6.76 7.61
CA LEU A 75 11.29 -7.09 6.25
C LEU A 75 11.62 -8.57 5.97
N ASP A 76 10.92 -9.45 6.70
CA ASP A 76 11.10 -10.89 6.61
C ASP A 76 10.51 -11.50 5.34
N GLU A 77 10.77 -12.79 5.13
CA GLU A 77 10.29 -13.56 3.97
C GLU A 77 8.77 -13.53 3.85
N SER A 78 8.05 -13.60 4.97
CA SER A 78 6.58 -13.60 4.99
C SER A 78 6.01 -12.27 4.50
N LEU A 79 6.52 -11.15 5.00
CA LEU A 79 6.10 -9.82 4.57
C LEU A 79 6.44 -9.56 3.10
N ARG A 80 7.63 -10.01 2.66
CA ARG A 80 8.07 -9.92 1.26
C ARG A 80 7.14 -10.71 0.33
N ALA A 81 6.87 -11.97 0.65
CA ALA A 81 5.97 -12.83 -0.12
C ALA A 81 4.56 -12.22 -0.19
N ARG A 82 4.06 -11.70 0.92
CA ARG A 82 2.75 -11.01 0.97
C ARG A 82 2.73 -9.78 0.08
N THR A 83 3.76 -8.95 0.15
CA THR A 83 3.89 -7.74 -0.67
C THR A 83 3.91 -8.07 -2.16
N LEU A 84 4.71 -9.05 -2.57
CA LEU A 84 4.79 -9.49 -3.96
C LEU A 84 3.48 -10.08 -4.47
N SER A 85 2.77 -10.85 -3.64
CA SER A 85 1.44 -11.38 -3.97
C SER A 85 0.42 -10.27 -4.24
N LEU A 86 0.40 -9.23 -3.39
CA LEU A 86 -0.49 -8.08 -3.57
C LEU A 86 -0.15 -7.26 -4.82
N LEU A 87 1.14 -7.10 -5.12
CA LEU A 87 1.58 -6.43 -6.35
C LEU A 87 1.16 -7.22 -7.60
N ALA A 88 1.30 -8.56 -7.58
CA ALA A 88 0.85 -9.41 -8.68
C ALA A 88 -0.67 -9.30 -8.90
N GLU A 89 -1.47 -9.34 -7.83
CA GLU A 89 -2.92 -9.15 -7.90
C GLU A 89 -3.30 -7.76 -8.45
N LEU A 90 -2.60 -6.71 -8.02
CA LEU A 90 -2.79 -5.34 -8.51
C LEU A 90 -2.55 -5.25 -10.02
N LEU A 91 -1.44 -5.81 -10.50
CA LEU A 91 -1.08 -5.81 -11.91
C LEU A 91 -2.08 -6.61 -12.75
N GLU A 92 -2.54 -7.76 -12.25
CA GLU A 92 -3.55 -8.57 -12.91
C GLU A 92 -4.89 -7.82 -13.02
N ASN A 93 -5.34 -7.17 -11.94
CA ASN A 93 -6.55 -6.36 -11.96
C ASN A 93 -6.42 -5.18 -12.95
N GLN A 94 -5.27 -4.52 -12.96
CA GLN A 94 -4.99 -3.43 -13.90
C GLN A 94 -5.02 -3.92 -15.35
N ALA A 95 -4.38 -5.05 -15.65
CA ALA A 95 -4.34 -5.62 -17.01
C ALA A 95 -5.74 -6.00 -17.51
N ARG A 96 -6.63 -6.44 -16.61
CA ARG A 96 -8.02 -6.77 -16.92
C ARG A 96 -8.96 -5.56 -16.93
N GLY A 97 -8.48 -4.37 -16.58
CA GLY A 97 -9.34 -3.19 -16.40
C GLY A 97 -10.35 -3.36 -15.26
N HIS A 98 -10.06 -4.24 -14.30
CA HIS A 98 -10.96 -4.58 -13.20
C HIS A 98 -10.70 -3.71 -11.97
N THR A 99 -11.77 -3.04 -11.51
CA THR A 99 -11.75 -2.34 -10.22
C THR A 99 -12.49 -3.19 -9.19
N PRO A 100 -11.79 -3.66 -8.13
CA PRO A 100 -12.41 -4.46 -7.09
C PRO A 100 -13.54 -3.72 -6.38
N SER A 101 -14.62 -4.46 -6.05
CA SER A 101 -15.72 -3.87 -5.29
C SER A 101 -15.29 -3.53 -3.86
N VAL A 102 -15.68 -2.35 -3.38
CA VAL A 102 -15.38 -1.89 -2.04
C VAL A 102 -16.61 -1.92 -1.14
N ARG A 103 -16.42 -2.33 0.11
CA ARG A 103 -17.47 -2.19 1.13
C ARG A 103 -17.36 -0.81 1.77
N ALA A 104 -18.45 -0.03 1.72
CA ALA A 104 -18.51 1.26 2.40
C ALA A 104 -18.32 1.08 3.92
N HIS A 105 -17.43 1.86 4.52
CA HIS A 105 -17.14 1.88 5.95
C HIS A 105 -17.02 3.33 6.47
N LYS A 106 -16.87 3.50 7.79
CA LYS A 106 -16.83 4.84 8.41
C LYS A 106 -15.74 5.76 7.82
N GLY A 107 -14.59 5.21 7.47
CA GLY A 107 -13.48 5.95 6.87
C GLY A 107 -13.80 6.55 5.50
N CYS A 108 -14.79 6.01 4.76
CA CYS A 108 -15.19 6.55 3.46
C CYS A 108 -15.74 7.98 3.55
N ASN A 109 -16.25 8.41 4.69
CA ASN A 109 -16.79 9.76 4.87
C ASN A 109 -15.69 10.84 4.80
N ALA A 110 -14.48 10.52 5.22
CA ALA A 110 -13.31 11.40 5.21
C ALA A 110 -12.32 11.08 4.08
N CYS A 111 -12.69 10.17 3.17
CA CYS A 111 -11.82 9.75 2.06
C CYS A 111 -11.86 10.76 0.92
N SER A 112 -10.70 11.23 0.46
CA SER A 112 -10.58 12.14 -0.68
C SER A 112 -11.03 11.53 -2.00
N LEU A 113 -11.07 10.19 -2.11
CA LEU A 113 -11.50 9.46 -3.30
C LEU A 113 -13.00 9.09 -3.28
N LYS A 114 -13.75 9.54 -2.28
CA LYS A 114 -15.15 9.17 -2.07
C LYS A 114 -16.03 9.37 -3.31
N ASP A 115 -15.86 10.49 -3.99
CA ASP A 115 -16.70 10.88 -5.13
C ASP A 115 -16.31 10.15 -6.43
N VAL A 116 -15.09 9.64 -6.50
CA VAL A 116 -14.59 8.81 -7.62
C VAL A 116 -14.85 7.32 -7.36
N CYS A 117 -14.59 6.86 -6.13
CA CYS A 117 -14.77 5.47 -5.72
C CYS A 117 -16.25 5.08 -5.60
N VAL A 118 -17.12 6.03 -5.26
CA VAL A 118 -18.59 5.87 -5.10
C VAL A 118 -18.96 4.57 -4.35
N PRO A 119 -18.44 4.32 -3.14
CA PRO A 119 -18.52 3.02 -2.45
C PRO A 119 -19.96 2.58 -2.10
N ARG A 120 -20.94 3.47 -2.23
CA ARG A 120 -22.35 3.17 -2.01
C ARG A 120 -23.01 2.47 -3.19
N LEU A 121 -22.46 2.62 -4.40
CA LEU A 121 -23.01 1.97 -5.61
C LEU A 121 -22.91 0.45 -5.55
N SER A 122 -21.95 -0.10 -4.82
CA SER A 122 -21.85 -1.56 -4.61
C SER A 122 -23.03 -2.17 -3.84
N ARG A 123 -23.89 -1.34 -3.25
CA ARG A 123 -25.14 -1.76 -2.58
C ARG A 123 -26.37 -1.64 -3.45
N THR A 124 -26.30 -0.96 -4.59
CA THR A 124 -27.40 -0.88 -5.53
C THR A 124 -27.45 -2.16 -6.35
N GLY A 125 -28.66 -2.65 -6.63
CA GLY A 125 -28.88 -3.83 -7.47
C GLY A 125 -28.24 -3.64 -8.85
N SER A 126 -28.06 -4.73 -9.60
CA SER A 126 -27.49 -4.64 -10.95
C SER A 126 -28.39 -3.78 -11.85
N VAL A 127 -27.78 -3.06 -12.80
CA VAL A 127 -28.50 -2.30 -13.84
C VAL A 127 -29.49 -3.19 -14.57
N HIS A 128 -29.11 -4.44 -14.82
CA HIS A 128 -29.98 -5.45 -15.45
C HIS A 128 -31.25 -5.71 -14.62
N ALA A 129 -31.11 -5.89 -13.29
CA ALA A 129 -32.26 -6.11 -12.41
C ALA A 129 -33.18 -4.87 -12.37
N TYR A 130 -32.60 -3.67 -12.34
CA TYR A 130 -33.36 -2.42 -12.41
C TYR A 130 -34.12 -2.27 -13.71
N MET A 131 -33.47 -2.50 -14.85
CA MET A 131 -34.09 -2.42 -16.17
C MET A 131 -35.21 -3.45 -16.34
N HIS A 132 -34.99 -4.69 -15.90
CA HIS A 132 -36.01 -5.75 -15.94
C HIS A 132 -37.24 -5.40 -15.11
N ALA A 133 -37.06 -4.84 -13.92
CA ALA A 133 -38.17 -4.43 -13.06
C ALA A 133 -39.00 -3.31 -13.74
N ARG A 134 -38.32 -2.32 -14.34
CA ARG A 134 -39.02 -1.22 -15.03
C ARG A 134 -39.76 -1.66 -16.30
N ILE A 135 -39.15 -2.51 -17.11
CA ILE A 135 -39.81 -3.05 -18.32
C ILE A 135 -41.04 -3.90 -17.95
N ALA A 136 -40.96 -4.65 -16.85
CA ALA A 136 -42.08 -5.45 -16.36
C ALA A 136 -43.25 -4.60 -15.82
N GLU A 137 -42.98 -3.42 -15.24
CA GLU A 137 -43.98 -2.47 -14.77
C GLU A 137 -44.73 -1.79 -15.93
N ASP A 138 -44.09 -1.60 -17.09
CA ASP A 138 -44.63 -0.94 -18.26
C ASP A 138 -45.32 -1.94 -19.26
N SER A 139 -45.38 -3.23 -18.93
CA SER A 139 -46.10 -4.23 -19.75
C SER A 139 -47.57 -4.27 -19.36
N PRO A 140 -48.53 -4.01 -20.29
CA PRO A 140 -49.95 -3.93 -20.03
C PRO A 140 -50.57 -5.28 -19.62
#